data_2829dd1a8c809446ef97349629cda8e1
#
_entry.id   2829dd1a8c809446ef97349629cda8e1
#
_cell.length_a   1.000
_cell.length_b   1.000
_cell.length_c   1.000
_cell.angle_alpha   90.00
_cell.angle_beta   90.00
_cell.angle_gamma   90.00
#
_symmetry.space_group_name_H-M   'P 1'
#
loop_
_entity.id
_entity.type
_entity.pdbx_description
1 polymer ?
#
loop_
_entity_poly.entity_id
_entity_poly.type
_entity_poly.pdbx_seq_one_letter_code
_entity_poly.pdbx_strand_id
1 'polypeptide(L)'
;MTTYPKSICAALVAAALGSALPANADCLLPPPPSKIPDASSANAQEMMTAMQVLKQYDGDVNVYLKCLEFEQKQNHLTASDRDAKHNDAVATLEKVATKFNEQVRLFKAKHG
;
A
#
# COMPACT_ATOMS: atom_id res chain seq x y z
N MET A 1 71.38 18.21 2.93
CA MET A 1 70.26 18.78 2.16
C MET A 1 69.14 17.77 2.13
N THR A 2 68.17 17.94 3.01
CA THR A 2 67.05 17.02 3.14
C THR A 2 65.88 17.52 2.32
N THR A 3 65.62 16.84 1.25
CA THR A 3 64.41 17.05 0.46
C THR A 3 63.25 16.37 1.11
N TYR A 4 62.30 17.14 1.63
CA TYR A 4 61.06 16.63 2.13
C TYR A 4 60.14 16.33 0.93
N PRO A 5 59.57 15.12 0.85
CA PRO A 5 58.49 14.91 -0.10
C PRO A 5 57.22 15.58 0.41
N LYS A 6 56.68 16.43 -0.41
CA LYS A 6 55.40 17.06 -0.17
C LYS A 6 54.33 16.00 -0.13
N SER A 7 53.79 15.77 1.05
CA SER A 7 52.59 14.93 1.21
C SER A 7 51.45 15.58 0.47
N ILE A 8 51.04 14.90 -0.58
CA ILE A 8 49.78 15.21 -1.28
C ILE A 8 48.66 14.69 -0.41
N CYS A 9 47.98 15.57 0.30
CA CYS A 9 46.73 15.26 0.90
C CYS A 9 45.73 15.01 -0.21
N ALA A 10 45.47 13.74 -0.53
CA ALA A 10 44.32 13.36 -1.33
C ALA A 10 43.08 13.64 -0.51
N ALA A 11 42.39 14.72 -0.82
CA ALA A 11 41.07 14.99 -0.29
C ALA A 11 40.12 13.93 -0.87
N LEU A 12 39.77 12.94 -0.06
CA LEU A 12 38.66 12.04 -0.35
C LEU A 12 37.36 12.87 -0.27
N VAL A 13 36.94 13.34 -1.43
CA VAL A 13 35.58 13.82 -1.59
C VAL A 13 34.69 12.58 -1.50
N ALA A 14 34.20 12.29 -0.32
CA ALA A 14 33.11 11.35 -0.18
C ALA A 14 31.90 11.97 -0.89
N ALA A 15 31.65 11.55 -2.11
CA ALA A 15 30.40 11.82 -2.77
C ALA A 15 29.33 11.09 -1.96
N ALA A 16 28.66 11.84 -1.09
CA ALA A 16 27.43 11.36 -0.49
C ALA A 16 26.44 11.20 -1.64
N LEU A 17 26.31 9.98 -2.14
CA LEU A 17 25.19 9.59 -2.96
C LEU A 17 23.95 9.64 -2.05
N GLY A 18 23.45 10.85 -1.83
CA GLY A 18 22.12 11.03 -1.33
C GLY A 18 21.20 10.40 -2.35
N SER A 19 20.61 9.24 -2.04
CA SER A 19 19.47 8.74 -2.76
C SER A 19 18.44 9.86 -2.69
N ALA A 20 18.35 10.65 -3.76
CA ALA A 20 17.26 11.58 -3.93
C ALA A 20 16.01 10.71 -4.07
N LEU A 21 15.28 10.54 -2.96
CA LEU A 21 13.91 10.05 -3.04
C LEU A 21 13.18 11.02 -3.98
N PRO A 22 12.49 10.52 -5.02
CA PRO A 22 11.74 11.39 -5.88
C PRO A 22 10.79 12.22 -5.00
N ALA A 23 10.76 13.53 -5.21
CA ALA A 23 9.92 14.46 -4.45
C ALA A 23 8.42 14.12 -4.57
N ASN A 24 8.07 13.28 -5.52
CA ASN A 24 6.74 12.72 -5.77
C ASN A 24 6.80 11.20 -5.50
N ALA A 25 6.75 10.82 -4.22
CA ALA A 25 6.48 9.43 -3.89
C ALA A 25 5.02 9.18 -4.26
N ASP A 26 4.79 8.49 -5.38
CA ASP A 26 3.44 8.09 -5.76
C ASP A 26 2.83 7.24 -4.65
N CYS A 27 1.58 7.54 -4.32
CA CYS A 27 0.82 6.73 -3.39
C CYS A 27 0.65 5.32 -3.98
N LEU A 28 1.03 4.31 -3.21
CA LEU A 28 0.94 2.93 -3.66
C LEU A 28 -0.46 2.39 -3.43
N LEU A 29 -1.17 2.09 -4.52
CA LEU A 29 -2.46 1.43 -4.46
C LEU A 29 -2.25 -0.02 -3.99
N PRO A 30 -2.82 -0.42 -2.85
CA PRO A 30 -2.69 -1.79 -2.39
C PRO A 30 -3.44 -2.75 -3.32
N PRO A 31 -2.85 -3.92 -3.64
CA PRO A 31 -3.54 -4.92 -4.43
C PRO A 31 -4.70 -5.53 -3.63
N PRO A 32 -5.88 -5.69 -4.24
CA PRO A 32 -6.96 -6.37 -3.55
C PRO A 32 -6.64 -7.85 -3.31
N PRO A 33 -7.20 -8.48 -2.27
CA PRO A 33 -7.04 -9.91 -2.04
C PRO A 33 -7.44 -10.72 -3.28
N SER A 34 -6.56 -11.61 -3.71
CA SER A 34 -6.77 -12.43 -4.91
C SER A 34 -7.71 -13.60 -4.67
N LYS A 35 -7.86 -14.03 -3.41
CA LYS A 35 -8.68 -15.20 -3.05
C LYS A 35 -9.68 -14.81 -1.97
N ILE A 36 -10.93 -14.99 -2.31
CA ILE A 36 -12.04 -15.01 -1.36
C ILE A 36 -12.45 -16.46 -1.21
N PRO A 37 -12.46 -17.03 0.02
CA PRO A 37 -12.78 -18.43 0.18
C PRO A 37 -14.21 -18.74 -0.28
N ASP A 38 -14.38 -19.92 -0.85
CA ASP A 38 -15.69 -20.44 -1.21
C ASP A 38 -16.31 -21.09 0.03
N ALA A 39 -17.44 -20.57 0.48
CA ALA A 39 -18.14 -21.04 1.67
C ALA A 39 -18.56 -22.51 1.56
N SER A 40 -18.71 -23.06 0.35
CA SER A 40 -19.08 -24.46 0.15
C SER A 40 -17.98 -25.45 0.54
N SER A 41 -16.72 -25.02 0.48
CA SER A 41 -15.54 -25.86 0.72
C SER A 41 -14.64 -25.35 1.86
N ALA A 42 -14.77 -24.08 2.27
CA ALA A 42 -13.95 -23.49 3.30
C ALA A 42 -14.33 -23.95 4.71
N ASN A 43 -13.32 -24.08 5.57
CA ASN A 43 -13.53 -24.30 6.99
C ASN A 43 -13.52 -22.96 7.77
N ALA A 44 -13.85 -23.00 9.06
CA ALA A 44 -13.90 -21.81 9.91
C ALA A 44 -12.57 -21.07 9.97
N GLN A 45 -11.44 -21.79 10.01
CA GLN A 45 -10.11 -21.17 10.05
C GLN A 45 -9.79 -20.41 8.75
N GLU A 46 -10.16 -20.96 7.61
CA GLU A 46 -9.99 -20.30 6.32
C GLU A 46 -10.83 -19.02 6.22
N MET A 47 -12.07 -19.07 6.74
CA MET A 47 -12.93 -17.89 6.79
C MET A 47 -12.35 -16.80 7.73
N MET A 48 -11.80 -17.19 8.88
CA MET A 48 -11.14 -16.25 9.81
C MET A 48 -9.89 -15.63 9.19
N THR A 49 -9.06 -16.42 8.52
CA THR A 49 -7.87 -15.95 7.84
C THR A 49 -8.24 -14.94 6.75
N ALA A 50 -9.27 -15.24 5.97
CA ALA A 50 -9.77 -14.34 4.94
C ALA A 50 -10.30 -13.02 5.54
N MET A 51 -10.94 -13.06 6.70
CA MET A 51 -11.38 -11.85 7.41
C MET A 51 -10.19 -10.98 7.82
N GLN A 52 -9.11 -11.59 8.32
CA GLN A 52 -7.89 -10.86 8.69
C GLN A 52 -7.23 -10.20 7.48
N VAL A 53 -7.17 -10.93 6.36
CA VAL A 53 -6.64 -10.40 5.09
C VAL A 53 -7.48 -9.22 4.61
N LEU A 54 -8.80 -9.29 4.69
CA LEU A 54 -9.70 -8.19 4.33
C LEU A 54 -9.51 -6.97 5.23
N LYS A 55 -9.35 -7.17 6.54
CA LYS A 55 -9.06 -6.08 7.48
C LYS A 55 -7.72 -5.41 7.18
N GLN A 56 -6.70 -6.18 6.84
CA GLN A 56 -5.41 -5.64 6.43
C GLN A 56 -5.54 -4.82 5.15
N TYR A 57 -6.26 -5.33 4.17
CA TYR A 57 -6.51 -4.62 2.92
C TYR A 57 -7.28 -3.31 3.16
N ASP A 58 -8.31 -3.32 4.00
CA ASP A 58 -9.04 -2.11 4.40
C ASP A 58 -8.11 -1.07 5.03
N GLY A 59 -7.23 -1.49 5.93
CA GLY A 59 -6.22 -0.63 6.54
C GLY A 59 -5.26 -0.04 5.51
N ASP A 60 -4.78 -0.84 4.58
CA ASP A 60 -3.87 -0.42 3.52
C ASP A 60 -4.54 0.57 2.56
N VAL A 61 -5.81 0.36 2.22
CA VAL A 61 -6.59 1.32 1.43
C VAL A 61 -6.72 2.65 2.17
N ASN A 62 -7.01 2.63 3.47
CA ASN A 62 -7.10 3.86 4.26
C ASN A 62 -5.78 4.64 4.28
N VAL A 63 -4.64 3.96 4.37
CA VAL A 63 -3.31 4.59 4.26
C VAL A 63 -3.13 5.21 2.88
N TYR A 64 -3.52 4.51 1.82
CA TYR A 64 -3.49 5.01 0.45
C TYR A 64 -4.34 6.28 0.29
N LEU A 65 -5.56 6.30 0.82
CA LEU A 65 -6.46 7.46 0.74
C LEU A 65 -5.86 8.69 1.46
N LYS A 66 -5.23 8.49 2.61
CA LYS A 66 -4.52 9.57 3.32
C LYS A 66 -3.33 10.09 2.54
N CYS A 67 -2.60 9.21 1.87
CA CYS A 67 -1.51 9.60 0.98
C CYS A 67 -2.02 10.49 -0.16
N LEU A 68 -3.14 10.15 -0.79
CA LEU A 68 -3.76 10.96 -1.85
C LEU A 68 -4.12 12.37 -1.36
N GLU A 69 -4.68 12.49 -0.16
CA GLU A 69 -4.98 13.78 0.44
C GLU A 69 -3.72 14.62 0.68
N PHE A 70 -2.67 13.98 1.19
CA PHE A 70 -1.38 14.64 1.42
C PHE A 70 -0.78 15.16 0.10
N GLU A 71 -0.74 14.32 -0.93
CA GLU A 71 -0.22 14.69 -2.25
C GLU A 71 -1.02 15.84 -2.89
N GLN A 72 -2.34 15.87 -2.69
CA GLN A 72 -3.16 16.98 -3.13
C GLN A 72 -2.80 18.28 -2.41
N LYS A 73 -2.62 18.23 -1.08
CA LYS A 73 -2.23 19.39 -0.26
C LYS A 73 -0.86 19.94 -0.65
N GLN A 74 0.04 19.07 -1.11
CA GLN A 74 1.37 19.45 -1.60
C GLN A 74 1.36 19.90 -3.07
N ASN A 75 0.20 19.99 -3.71
CA ASN A 75 0.02 20.33 -5.13
C ASN A 75 0.72 19.34 -6.10
N HIS A 76 0.94 18.10 -5.66
CA HIS A 76 1.47 17.03 -6.50
C HIS A 76 0.36 16.27 -7.23
N LEU A 77 -0.88 16.47 -6.82
CA LEU A 77 -2.06 15.80 -7.34
C LEU A 77 -3.20 16.81 -7.41
N THR A 78 -3.92 16.84 -8.53
CA THR A 78 -5.12 17.68 -8.67
C THR A 78 -6.27 17.12 -7.83
N ALA A 79 -7.21 17.98 -7.44
CA ALA A 79 -8.41 17.53 -6.73
C ALA A 79 -9.21 16.51 -7.56
N SER A 80 -9.28 16.70 -8.87
CA SER A 80 -9.97 15.78 -9.77
C SER A 80 -9.31 14.41 -9.83
N ASP A 81 -7.99 14.36 -9.94
CA ASP A 81 -7.23 13.10 -9.94
C ASP A 81 -7.30 12.39 -8.58
N ARG A 82 -7.21 13.17 -7.50
CA ARG A 82 -7.40 12.64 -6.15
C ARG A 82 -8.77 11.97 -6.00
N ASP A 83 -9.83 12.64 -6.43
CA ASP A 83 -11.19 12.12 -6.34
C ASP A 83 -11.38 10.86 -7.18
N ALA A 84 -10.85 10.84 -8.40
CA ALA A 84 -10.92 9.66 -9.26
C ALA A 84 -10.22 8.45 -8.64
N LYS A 85 -9.01 8.63 -8.12
CA LYS A 85 -8.23 7.57 -7.47
C LYS A 85 -8.88 7.10 -6.17
N HIS A 86 -9.41 8.04 -5.38
CA HIS A 86 -10.15 7.75 -4.15
C HIS A 86 -11.38 6.89 -4.43
N ASN A 87 -12.21 7.32 -5.36
CA ASN A 87 -13.45 6.62 -5.70
C ASN A 87 -13.19 5.23 -6.26
N ASP A 88 -12.15 5.07 -7.08
CA ASP A 88 -11.75 3.77 -7.62
C ASP A 88 -11.30 2.80 -6.50
N ALA A 89 -10.47 3.28 -5.59
CA ALA A 89 -10.00 2.46 -4.46
C ALA A 89 -11.15 2.05 -3.53
N VAL A 90 -12.06 2.97 -3.21
CA VAL A 90 -13.23 2.69 -2.38
C VAL A 90 -14.17 1.71 -3.06
N ALA A 91 -14.44 1.89 -4.35
CA ALA A 91 -15.29 0.97 -5.11
C ALA A 91 -14.72 -0.45 -5.14
N THR A 92 -13.40 -0.58 -5.29
CA THR A 92 -12.73 -1.88 -5.27
C THR A 92 -12.83 -2.54 -3.88
N LEU A 93 -12.61 -1.77 -2.81
CA LEU A 93 -12.75 -2.24 -1.44
C LEU A 93 -14.17 -2.72 -1.16
N GLU A 94 -15.18 -1.95 -1.53
CA GLU A 94 -16.60 -2.31 -1.36
C GLU A 94 -16.94 -3.59 -2.11
N LYS A 95 -16.45 -3.75 -3.32
CA LYS A 95 -16.66 -4.96 -4.12
C LYS A 95 -16.06 -6.20 -3.45
N VAL A 96 -14.84 -6.09 -2.95
CA VAL A 96 -14.18 -7.19 -2.22
C VAL A 96 -14.93 -7.53 -0.94
N ALA A 97 -15.30 -6.51 -0.16
CA ALA A 97 -16.05 -6.68 1.09
C ALA A 97 -17.42 -7.32 0.84
N THR A 98 -18.12 -6.92 -0.21
CA THR A 98 -19.43 -7.49 -0.58
C THR A 98 -19.31 -8.97 -0.91
N LYS A 99 -18.32 -9.35 -1.71
CA LYS A 99 -18.07 -10.76 -2.05
C LYS A 99 -17.73 -11.59 -0.81
N PHE A 100 -16.89 -11.06 0.07
CA PHE A 100 -16.55 -11.75 1.31
C PHE A 100 -17.78 -11.92 2.22
N ASN A 101 -18.56 -10.86 2.42
CA ASN A 101 -19.76 -10.91 3.23
C ASN A 101 -20.80 -11.91 2.70
N GLU A 102 -20.91 -12.04 1.40
CA GLU A 102 -21.76 -13.09 0.79
C GLU A 102 -21.27 -14.50 1.18
N GLN A 103 -19.97 -14.74 1.12
CA GLN A 103 -19.40 -16.03 1.53
C GLN A 103 -19.59 -16.29 3.03
N VAL A 104 -19.47 -15.25 3.87
CA VAL A 104 -19.76 -15.36 5.30
C VAL A 104 -21.22 -15.76 5.54
N ARG A 105 -22.15 -15.14 4.83
CA ARG A 105 -23.57 -15.46 4.92
C ARG A 105 -23.84 -16.91 4.53
N LEU A 106 -23.28 -17.35 3.42
CA LEU A 106 -23.40 -18.74 2.96
C LEU A 106 -22.78 -19.74 3.92
N PHE A 107 -21.60 -19.41 4.47
CA PHE A 107 -20.93 -20.25 5.46
C PHE A 107 -21.80 -20.42 6.72
N LYS A 108 -22.35 -19.33 7.25
CA LYS A 108 -23.25 -19.38 8.41
C LYS A 108 -24.50 -20.19 8.14
N ALA A 109 -25.08 -20.08 6.95
CA ALA A 109 -26.25 -20.85 6.56
C ALA A 109 -25.96 -22.35 6.52
N LYS A 110 -24.75 -22.73 6.11
CA LYS A 110 -24.31 -24.13 6.03
C LYS A 110 -23.98 -24.74 7.40
N HIS A 111 -23.39 -23.94 8.32
CA HIS A 111 -22.87 -24.41 9.61
C HIS A 111 -23.70 -23.98 10.81
N GLY A 112 -24.61 -23.09 10.61
CA GLY A 112 -25.49 -22.56 11.63
C GLY A 112 -26.72 -23.35 11.83
#